data_94987a466629d97fc4687e93aba87fc4
#
_entry.id   94987a466629d97fc4687e93aba87fc4
#
_cell.length_a   1.000
_cell.length_b   1.000
_cell.length_c   1.000
_cell.angle_alpha   90.00
_cell.angle_beta   90.00
_cell.angle_gamma   90.00
#
_symmetry.space_group_name_H-M   'P 1'
#
loop_
_entity.id
_entity.type
_entity.pdbx_description
1 polymer ?
#
loop_
_entity_poly.entity_id
_entity_poly.type
_entity_poly.pdbx_seq_one_letter_code
_entity_poly.pdbx_strand_id
1 'polypeptide(L)'
;WHETVRRLRRTKPDLFMLAEAEETNLFDHDTFDACYAWEMHHLMNDVAQGKVRVTALRDYIHADRGRYPSTAMRLTFTSNHDENSWSGSEFARMGAAREIMAAFTFVVPRGLPLVYTGQEVGYDHRFAFFDRDPLPDATPNAFTDFYRRLAELRHRHPALASGGCGGEMVEIRNNAEDCLMTFVREAGDDRVVAVMNLSPYAIHADYRTGIYAGRYVDAMTGLPLLLPEHVEEDMAPWSYRILTRSCE
;
A
#
# COMPACT_ATOMS: atom_id res chain seq x y z
N TRP A 1 -9.12 4.70 -26.85
CA TRP A 1 -8.38 5.62 -25.97
C TRP A 1 -7.09 6.15 -26.60
N HIS A 2 -6.31 5.34 -27.29
CA HIS A 2 -5.00 5.74 -27.84
C HIS A 2 -5.03 7.09 -28.60
N GLU A 3 -5.92 7.26 -29.58
CA GLU A 3 -6.03 8.51 -30.35
C GLU A 3 -6.51 9.68 -29.46
N THR A 4 -7.42 9.44 -28.53
CA THR A 4 -7.91 10.47 -27.61
C THR A 4 -6.78 10.99 -26.71
N VAL A 5 -6.06 10.10 -26.06
CA VAL A 5 -4.95 10.48 -25.16
C VAL A 5 -3.81 11.14 -25.93
N ARG A 6 -3.49 10.64 -27.12
CA ARG A 6 -2.51 11.26 -28.00
C ARG A 6 -2.85 12.70 -28.35
N ARG A 7 -4.15 13.00 -28.60
CA ARG A 7 -4.62 14.38 -28.85
C ARG A 7 -4.54 15.24 -27.60
N LEU A 8 -4.97 14.71 -26.46
CA LEU A 8 -4.92 15.42 -25.18
C LEU A 8 -3.47 15.80 -24.80
N ARG A 9 -2.53 14.87 -24.95
CA ARG A 9 -1.12 15.10 -24.66
C ARG A 9 -0.42 16.08 -25.62
N ARG A 10 -1.01 16.39 -26.79
CA ARG A 10 -0.55 17.51 -27.60
C ARG A 10 -0.80 18.86 -26.94
N THR A 11 -1.87 18.97 -26.15
CA THR A 11 -2.23 20.20 -25.42
C THR A 11 -1.55 20.23 -24.05
N LYS A 12 -1.49 19.08 -23.36
CA LYS A 12 -0.84 18.92 -22.06
C LYS A 12 0.06 17.67 -22.09
N PRO A 13 1.36 17.82 -22.42
CA PRO A 13 2.29 16.70 -22.60
C PRO A 13 2.44 15.82 -21.34
N ASP A 14 2.35 16.41 -20.17
CA ASP A 14 2.45 15.75 -18.86
C ASP A 14 1.08 15.31 -18.29
N LEU A 15 0.06 15.13 -19.15
CA LEU A 15 -1.26 14.69 -18.74
C LEU A 15 -1.18 13.27 -18.15
N PHE A 16 -1.51 13.15 -16.85
CA PHE A 16 -1.65 11.87 -16.17
C PHE A 16 -3.00 11.23 -16.47
N MET A 17 -2.97 9.97 -16.87
CA MET A 17 -4.17 9.18 -17.23
C MET A 17 -4.33 7.99 -16.31
N LEU A 18 -5.40 8.01 -15.50
CA LEU A 18 -5.82 6.90 -14.66
C LEU A 18 -7.04 6.20 -15.27
N ALA A 19 -6.96 4.88 -15.43
CA ALA A 19 -8.09 4.06 -15.83
C ALA A 19 -8.78 3.45 -14.61
N GLU A 20 -10.10 3.64 -14.50
CA GLU A 20 -10.93 2.92 -13.53
C GLU A 20 -11.31 1.54 -14.10
N ALA A 21 -10.30 0.74 -14.29
CA ALA A 21 -10.35 -0.62 -14.80
C ALA A 21 -9.06 -1.35 -14.42
N GLU A 22 -9.00 -2.67 -14.58
CA GLU A 22 -7.83 -3.49 -14.28
C GLU A 22 -7.52 -4.42 -15.47
N GLU A 23 -7.00 -3.82 -16.55
CA GLU A 23 -6.72 -4.50 -17.81
C GLU A 23 -5.30 -4.15 -18.31
N THR A 24 -4.58 -5.12 -18.84
CA THR A 24 -3.18 -4.93 -19.30
C THR A 24 -3.08 -4.07 -20.55
N ASN A 25 -4.05 -4.16 -21.45
CA ASN A 25 -4.10 -3.40 -22.71
C ASN A 25 -4.31 -1.90 -22.52
N LEU A 26 -4.64 -1.45 -21.30
CA LEU A 26 -4.74 -0.03 -20.98
C LEU A 26 -3.41 0.70 -21.13
N PHE A 27 -2.29 -0.02 -21.02
CA PHE A 27 -0.95 0.53 -21.12
C PHE A 27 -0.36 0.46 -22.55
N ASP A 28 -1.09 -0.13 -23.49
CA ASP A 28 -0.66 -0.19 -24.87
C ASP A 28 -0.51 1.22 -25.46
N HIS A 29 0.56 1.44 -26.18
CA HIS A 29 0.87 2.72 -26.83
C HIS A 29 0.93 3.92 -25.86
N ASP A 30 1.39 3.72 -24.63
CA ASP A 30 1.50 4.76 -23.59
C ASP A 30 0.16 5.49 -23.35
N THR A 31 -0.95 4.76 -23.37
CA THR A 31 -2.28 5.35 -23.27
C THR A 31 -2.59 5.76 -21.83
N PHE A 32 -2.47 4.86 -20.87
CA PHE A 32 -2.68 5.16 -19.45
C PHE A 32 -1.38 5.06 -18.67
N ASP A 33 -1.26 5.85 -17.60
CA ASP A 33 -0.13 5.84 -16.67
C ASP A 33 -0.43 4.94 -15.47
N ALA A 34 -1.71 4.82 -15.11
CA ALA A 34 -2.16 4.03 -13.98
C ALA A 34 -3.49 3.33 -14.26
N CYS A 35 -3.71 2.21 -13.57
CA CYS A 35 -5.01 1.56 -13.47
C CYS A 35 -5.29 1.11 -12.04
N TYR A 36 -6.53 0.79 -11.72
CA TYR A 36 -6.94 0.29 -10.41
C TYR A 36 -6.32 -1.06 -10.10
N ALA A 37 -6.04 -1.33 -8.81
CA ALA A 37 -5.61 -2.62 -8.29
C ALA A 37 -6.80 -3.31 -7.58
N TRP A 38 -7.84 -3.65 -8.32
CA TRP A 38 -9.07 -4.24 -7.79
C TRP A 38 -8.82 -5.62 -7.16
N GLU A 39 -8.05 -6.46 -7.83
CA GLU A 39 -7.70 -7.78 -7.33
C GLU A 39 -6.98 -7.69 -5.98
N MET A 40 -6.01 -6.77 -5.86
CA MET A 40 -5.32 -6.52 -4.59
C MET A 40 -6.28 -6.03 -3.51
N HIS A 41 -7.18 -5.12 -3.84
CA HIS A 41 -8.19 -4.61 -2.91
C HIS A 41 -9.06 -5.75 -2.37
N HIS A 42 -9.57 -6.62 -3.25
CA HIS A 42 -10.38 -7.77 -2.85
C HIS A 42 -9.58 -8.75 -1.98
N LEU A 43 -8.33 -9.05 -2.34
CA LEU A 43 -7.45 -9.90 -1.53
C LEU A 43 -7.17 -9.32 -0.15
N MET A 44 -6.95 -8.01 -0.02
CA MET A 44 -6.80 -7.37 1.28
C MET A 44 -8.05 -7.52 2.16
N ASN A 45 -9.25 -7.36 1.59
CA ASN A 45 -10.50 -7.64 2.30
C ASN A 45 -10.61 -9.11 2.71
N ASP A 46 -10.27 -10.04 1.83
CA ASP A 46 -10.35 -11.48 2.11
C ASP A 46 -9.33 -11.94 3.16
N VAL A 47 -8.12 -11.36 3.17
CA VAL A 47 -7.14 -11.56 4.26
C VAL A 47 -7.68 -11.01 5.57
N ALA A 48 -8.21 -9.79 5.58
CA ALA A 48 -8.77 -9.16 6.78
C ALA A 48 -9.93 -9.97 7.38
N GLN A 49 -10.71 -10.63 6.53
CA GLN A 49 -11.84 -11.49 6.90
C GLN A 49 -11.46 -12.97 7.16
N GLY A 50 -10.17 -13.31 7.03
CA GLY A 50 -9.67 -14.66 7.24
C GLY A 50 -10.09 -15.70 6.18
N LYS A 51 -10.54 -15.25 5.01
CA LYS A 51 -10.94 -16.11 3.89
C LYS A 51 -9.76 -16.67 3.12
N VAL A 52 -8.67 -15.89 3.01
CA VAL A 52 -7.41 -16.29 2.38
C VAL A 52 -6.23 -15.92 3.27
N ARG A 53 -5.08 -16.55 3.03
CA ARG A 53 -3.84 -16.27 3.74
C ARG A 53 -3.04 -15.14 3.07
N VAL A 54 -2.06 -14.61 3.78
CA VAL A 54 -1.15 -13.56 3.30
C VAL A 54 -0.38 -13.99 2.04
N THR A 55 -0.15 -15.28 1.86
CA THR A 55 0.46 -15.84 0.65
C THR A 55 -0.27 -15.43 -0.63
N ALA A 56 -1.59 -15.27 -0.59
CA ALA A 56 -2.36 -14.80 -1.76
C ALA A 56 -1.99 -13.37 -2.18
N LEU A 57 -1.73 -12.46 -1.21
CA LEU A 57 -1.24 -11.10 -1.52
C LEU A 57 0.18 -11.14 -2.09
N ARG A 58 1.03 -12.02 -1.56
CA ARG A 58 2.40 -12.23 -2.07
C ARG A 58 2.38 -12.71 -3.52
N ASP A 59 1.59 -13.76 -3.79
CA ASP A 59 1.44 -14.35 -5.12
C ASP A 59 0.91 -13.31 -6.12
N TYR A 60 -0.07 -12.49 -5.70
CA TYR A 60 -0.58 -11.39 -6.51
C TYR A 60 0.54 -10.40 -6.88
N ILE A 61 1.36 -9.94 -5.92
CA ILE A 61 2.43 -8.97 -6.17
C ILE A 61 3.44 -9.53 -7.17
N HIS A 62 3.81 -10.81 -7.02
CA HIS A 62 4.72 -11.47 -7.96
C HIS A 62 4.12 -11.60 -9.36
N ALA A 63 2.85 -11.97 -9.45
CA ALA A 63 2.14 -12.08 -10.73
C ALA A 63 1.97 -10.71 -11.42
N ASP A 64 1.61 -9.67 -10.65
CA ASP A 64 1.43 -8.29 -11.14
C ASP A 64 2.71 -7.74 -11.78
N ARG A 65 3.86 -8.04 -11.20
CA ARG A 65 5.17 -7.66 -11.73
C ARG A 65 5.41 -8.14 -13.16
N GLY A 66 4.95 -9.35 -13.50
CA GLY A 66 5.07 -9.95 -14.85
C GLY A 66 3.93 -9.59 -15.80
N ARG A 67 2.79 -9.17 -15.26
CA ARG A 67 1.55 -8.91 -16.02
C ARG A 67 1.53 -7.51 -16.64
N TYR A 68 2.04 -6.51 -15.92
CA TYR A 68 1.99 -5.10 -16.33
C TYR A 68 3.37 -4.55 -16.69
N PRO A 69 3.46 -3.53 -17.58
CA PRO A 69 4.71 -2.83 -17.85
C PRO A 69 5.35 -2.30 -16.55
N SER A 70 6.68 -2.22 -16.51
CA SER A 70 7.38 -1.73 -15.33
C SER A 70 7.01 -0.29 -14.93
N THR A 71 6.60 0.52 -15.90
CA THR A 71 6.14 1.91 -15.70
C THR A 71 4.72 2.02 -15.15
N ALA A 72 3.92 0.95 -15.24
CA ALA A 72 2.52 0.97 -14.81
C ALA A 72 2.41 1.25 -13.32
N MET A 73 1.55 2.21 -12.96
CA MET A 73 1.17 2.47 -11.58
C MET A 73 -0.14 1.75 -11.26
N ARG A 74 -0.21 1.20 -10.06
CA ARG A 74 -1.38 0.47 -9.58
C ARG A 74 -2.07 1.30 -8.49
N LEU A 75 -3.28 1.82 -8.74
CA LEU A 75 -4.04 2.55 -7.73
C LEU A 75 -4.45 1.58 -6.62
N THR A 76 -3.82 1.74 -5.47
CA THR A 76 -3.99 0.87 -4.29
C THR A 76 -4.85 1.57 -3.24
N PHE A 77 -5.83 0.88 -2.67
CA PHE A 77 -6.79 1.50 -1.76
C PHE A 77 -7.45 0.48 -0.82
N THR A 78 -7.84 0.93 0.34
CA THR A 78 -8.71 0.19 1.26
C THR A 78 -10.17 0.58 1.10
N SER A 79 -10.44 1.75 0.54
CA SER A 79 -11.78 2.23 0.21
C SER A 79 -11.73 3.17 -0.99
N ASN A 80 -12.85 3.27 -1.72
CA ASN A 80 -13.12 4.23 -2.77
C ASN A 80 -14.61 4.53 -2.84
N HIS A 81 -15.04 5.31 -3.82
CA HIS A 81 -16.44 5.73 -3.97
C HIS A 81 -17.40 4.55 -4.22
N ASP A 82 -16.96 3.52 -4.95
CA ASP A 82 -17.76 2.32 -5.20
C ASP A 82 -17.77 1.40 -3.97
N GLU A 83 -16.61 0.97 -3.50
CA GLU A 83 -16.50 0.01 -2.40
C GLU A 83 -17.14 0.53 -1.12
N ASN A 84 -16.95 1.81 -0.79
CA ASN A 84 -17.61 2.40 0.36
C ASN A 84 -19.15 2.34 0.21
N SER A 85 -19.66 2.78 -0.94
CA SER A 85 -21.10 2.89 -1.14
C SER A 85 -21.81 1.54 -1.32
N TRP A 86 -21.15 0.56 -1.95
CA TRP A 86 -21.76 -0.74 -2.23
C TRP A 86 -21.47 -1.79 -1.18
N SER A 87 -20.26 -1.79 -0.61
CA SER A 87 -19.77 -2.83 0.29
C SER A 87 -19.59 -2.36 1.75
N GLY A 88 -19.79 -1.07 2.03
CA GLY A 88 -19.63 -0.46 3.36
C GLY A 88 -18.23 0.13 3.59
N SER A 89 -18.08 0.79 4.75
CA SER A 89 -16.81 1.39 5.15
C SER A 89 -15.70 0.35 5.35
N GLU A 90 -14.44 0.78 5.35
CA GLU A 90 -13.31 -0.09 5.70
C GLU A 90 -13.39 -0.61 7.14
N PHE A 91 -14.06 0.11 8.05
CA PHE A 91 -14.31 -0.36 9.40
C PHE A 91 -15.18 -1.62 9.40
N ALA A 92 -16.26 -1.62 8.59
CA ALA A 92 -17.15 -2.75 8.44
C ALA A 92 -16.49 -3.93 7.71
N ARG A 93 -15.69 -3.65 6.67
CA ARG A 93 -15.10 -4.68 5.81
C ARG A 93 -13.82 -5.30 6.37
N MET A 94 -12.95 -4.49 6.96
CA MET A 94 -11.61 -4.89 7.40
C MET A 94 -11.44 -4.91 8.93
N GLY A 95 -12.33 -4.25 9.69
CA GLY A 95 -12.28 -4.24 11.16
C GLY A 95 -10.93 -3.81 11.72
N ALA A 96 -10.31 -4.65 12.54
CA ALA A 96 -9.01 -4.37 13.15
C ALA A 96 -7.84 -4.33 12.14
N ALA A 97 -7.99 -4.95 10.97
CA ALA A 97 -6.96 -4.96 9.93
C ALA A 97 -6.88 -3.65 9.12
N ARG A 98 -7.85 -2.73 9.23
CA ARG A 98 -7.95 -1.54 8.37
C ARG A 98 -6.69 -0.68 8.35
N GLU A 99 -6.04 -0.48 9.50
CA GLU A 99 -4.87 0.38 9.63
C GLU A 99 -3.65 -0.24 8.92
N ILE A 100 -3.35 -1.51 9.19
CA ILE A 100 -2.23 -2.19 8.55
C ILE A 100 -2.47 -2.36 7.04
N MET A 101 -3.72 -2.59 6.59
CA MET A 101 -4.05 -2.66 5.18
C MET A 101 -3.89 -1.29 4.50
N ALA A 102 -4.28 -0.19 5.17
CA ALA A 102 -4.00 1.15 4.69
C ALA A 102 -2.48 1.39 4.59
N ALA A 103 -1.70 1.08 5.63
CA ALA A 103 -0.24 1.20 5.61
C ALA A 103 0.38 0.36 4.47
N PHE A 104 -0.14 -0.85 4.23
CA PHE A 104 0.31 -1.72 3.14
C PHE A 104 0.15 -1.07 1.76
N THR A 105 -0.96 -0.36 1.50
CA THR A 105 -1.16 0.34 0.22
C THR A 105 -0.09 1.39 -0.08
N PHE A 106 0.56 1.94 0.94
CA PHE A 106 1.62 2.95 0.80
C PHE A 106 3.02 2.35 0.57
N VAL A 107 3.25 1.09 0.93
CA VAL A 107 4.57 0.45 0.84
C VAL A 107 4.68 -0.60 -0.25
N VAL A 108 3.57 -1.06 -0.81
CA VAL A 108 3.56 -2.06 -1.88
C VAL A 108 4.25 -1.53 -3.15
N PRO A 109 4.98 -2.37 -3.92
CA PRO A 109 5.64 -1.92 -5.14
C PRO A 109 4.64 -1.43 -6.18
N ARG A 110 5.05 -0.44 -7.00
CA ARG A 110 4.28 0.20 -8.07
C ARG A 110 2.98 0.87 -7.61
N GLY A 111 2.65 0.79 -6.32
CA GLY A 111 1.43 1.35 -5.76
C GLY A 111 1.32 2.87 -5.94
N LEU A 112 0.10 3.33 -6.17
CA LEU A 112 -0.33 4.72 -6.10
C LEU A 112 -1.46 4.76 -5.07
N PRO A 113 -1.18 5.07 -3.78
CA PRO A 113 -2.19 4.96 -2.74
C PRO A 113 -3.27 6.02 -2.87
N LEU A 114 -4.52 5.61 -2.74
CA LEU A 114 -5.69 6.45 -2.64
C LEU A 114 -6.17 6.49 -1.19
N VAL A 115 -6.40 7.69 -0.67
CA VAL A 115 -7.14 7.94 0.56
C VAL A 115 -8.52 8.47 0.17
N TYR A 116 -9.57 7.70 0.47
CA TYR A 116 -10.94 8.09 0.14
C TYR A 116 -11.51 9.02 1.21
N THR A 117 -12.48 9.84 0.82
CA THR A 117 -13.17 10.82 1.68
C THR A 117 -13.56 10.23 3.02
N GLY A 118 -13.13 10.90 4.09
CA GLY A 118 -13.45 10.55 5.47
C GLY A 118 -12.46 9.58 6.13
N GLN A 119 -11.61 8.85 5.37
CA GLN A 119 -10.60 7.98 5.96
C GLN A 119 -9.60 8.78 6.81
N GLU A 120 -9.23 9.98 6.35
CA GLU A 120 -8.28 10.89 7.00
C GLU A 120 -8.76 11.41 8.37
N VAL A 121 -10.03 11.23 8.66
CA VAL A 121 -10.63 11.56 9.97
C VAL A 121 -11.30 10.36 10.65
N GLY A 122 -11.16 9.18 10.09
CA GLY A 122 -11.72 7.93 10.64
C GLY A 122 -13.25 7.91 10.63
N TYR A 123 -13.87 8.48 9.60
CA TYR A 123 -15.32 8.55 9.49
C TYR A 123 -15.90 7.20 9.05
N ASP A 124 -16.42 6.44 10.01
CA ASP A 124 -17.08 5.15 9.77
C ASP A 124 -18.48 5.37 9.21
N HIS A 125 -18.57 5.59 7.89
CA HIS A 125 -19.81 5.85 7.20
C HIS A 125 -19.86 5.21 5.82
N ARG A 126 -21.02 4.68 5.47
CA ARG A 126 -21.33 4.21 4.13
C ARG A 126 -22.03 5.33 3.37
N PHE A 127 -21.31 6.01 2.49
CA PHE A 127 -21.83 7.11 1.71
C PHE A 127 -22.93 6.65 0.71
N ALA A 128 -23.96 7.47 0.56
CA ALA A 128 -24.97 7.27 -0.48
C ALA A 128 -24.33 7.51 -1.87
N PHE A 129 -24.53 6.55 -2.79
CA PHE A 129 -23.86 6.61 -4.10
C PHE A 129 -24.45 7.69 -5.02
N PHE A 130 -25.77 7.82 -5.04
CA PHE A 130 -26.48 8.73 -5.96
C PHE A 130 -27.00 10.00 -5.31
N ASP A 131 -26.92 10.11 -4.00
CA ASP A 131 -27.47 11.24 -3.26
C ASP A 131 -26.37 12.12 -2.67
N ARG A 132 -26.74 13.34 -2.28
CA ARG A 132 -25.83 14.20 -1.54
C ARG A 132 -25.66 13.67 -0.12
N ASP A 133 -24.47 13.23 0.19
CA ASP A 133 -24.09 12.70 1.51
C ASP A 133 -22.75 13.30 1.94
N PRO A 134 -22.75 14.47 2.58
CA PRO A 134 -21.51 15.19 2.90
C PRO A 134 -20.81 14.62 4.11
N LEU A 135 -19.49 14.70 4.13
CA LEU A 135 -18.68 14.53 5.33
C LEU A 135 -19.06 15.64 6.34
N PRO A 136 -19.62 15.32 7.52
CA PRO A 136 -20.17 16.33 8.42
C PRO A 136 -19.06 17.11 9.16
N ASP A 137 -17.95 16.48 9.47
CA ASP A 137 -16.81 17.05 10.18
C ASP A 137 -15.49 16.44 9.68
N ALA A 138 -14.56 17.29 9.33
CA ALA A 138 -13.22 16.91 8.90
C ALA A 138 -12.14 17.43 9.88
N THR A 139 -12.49 17.57 11.16
CA THR A 139 -11.53 18.01 12.20
C THR A 139 -10.38 17.01 12.32
N PRO A 140 -9.12 17.47 12.17
CA PRO A 140 -7.95 16.60 12.30
C PRO A 140 -7.89 15.85 13.63
N ASN A 141 -7.50 14.58 13.56
CA ASN A 141 -7.41 13.68 14.70
C ASN A 141 -6.28 12.63 14.49
N ALA A 142 -6.27 11.55 15.28
CA ALA A 142 -5.26 10.50 15.19
C ALA A 142 -5.20 9.83 13.78
N PHE A 143 -6.32 9.71 13.07
CA PHE A 143 -6.34 9.18 11.69
C PHE A 143 -5.67 10.17 10.73
N THR A 144 -5.88 11.47 10.91
CA THR A 144 -5.19 12.50 10.12
C THR A 144 -3.68 12.41 10.33
N ASP A 145 -3.22 12.22 11.57
CA ASP A 145 -1.81 12.03 11.88
C ASP A 145 -1.24 10.75 11.25
N PHE A 146 -2.01 9.67 11.27
CA PHE A 146 -1.65 8.40 10.64
C PHE A 146 -1.44 8.56 9.12
N TYR A 147 -2.43 9.07 8.40
CA TYR A 147 -2.33 9.25 6.94
C TYR A 147 -1.28 10.30 6.55
N ARG A 148 -1.11 11.35 7.35
CA ARG A 148 -0.03 12.34 7.14
C ARG A 148 1.34 11.68 7.23
N ARG A 149 1.59 10.82 8.22
CA ARG A 149 2.87 10.07 8.34
C ARG A 149 3.11 9.15 7.15
N LEU A 150 2.09 8.44 6.67
CA LEU A 150 2.19 7.60 5.48
C LEU A 150 2.47 8.42 4.21
N ALA A 151 1.83 9.58 4.06
CA ALA A 151 2.09 10.48 2.93
C ALA A 151 3.51 11.06 2.99
N GLU A 152 3.96 11.52 4.16
CA GLU A 152 5.32 12.00 4.38
C GLU A 152 6.36 10.92 4.11
N LEU A 153 6.14 9.69 4.61
CA LEU A 153 6.98 8.53 4.33
C LEU A 153 7.17 8.37 2.82
N ARG A 154 6.08 8.39 2.08
CA ARG A 154 6.12 8.18 0.64
C ARG A 154 6.79 9.31 -0.12
N HIS A 155 6.58 10.56 0.29
CA HIS A 155 7.23 11.73 -0.32
C HIS A 155 8.73 11.80 -0.06
N ARG A 156 9.19 11.32 1.09
CA ARG A 156 10.61 11.37 1.48
C ARG A 156 11.44 10.21 0.96
N HIS A 157 10.82 9.08 0.63
CA HIS A 157 11.53 7.85 0.29
C HIS A 157 11.35 7.46 -1.18
N PRO A 158 12.35 7.74 -2.05
CA PRO A 158 12.37 7.31 -3.45
C PRO A 158 12.13 5.81 -3.64
N ALA A 159 12.56 4.96 -2.69
CA ALA A 159 12.28 3.54 -2.70
C ALA A 159 10.78 3.22 -2.81
N LEU A 160 9.90 4.11 -2.31
CA LEU A 160 8.46 3.95 -2.34
C LEU A 160 7.78 4.64 -3.54
N ALA A 161 8.52 5.23 -4.46
CA ALA A 161 7.93 5.89 -5.63
C ALA A 161 7.02 4.94 -6.42
N SER A 162 6.02 5.52 -7.11
CA SER A 162 5.05 4.77 -7.91
C SER A 162 5.65 4.28 -9.22
N GLY A 163 5.04 3.27 -9.80
CA GLY A 163 5.48 2.69 -11.07
C GLY A 163 6.91 2.18 -11.00
N GLY A 164 7.64 2.29 -12.10
CA GLY A 164 9.01 1.80 -12.22
C GLY A 164 10.10 2.69 -11.60
N CYS A 165 9.71 3.82 -11.01
CA CYS A 165 10.66 4.74 -10.36
C CYS A 165 11.04 4.29 -8.94
N GLY A 166 10.20 3.48 -8.29
CA GLY A 166 10.45 2.95 -6.95
C GLY A 166 11.22 1.65 -6.96
N GLY A 167 11.66 1.22 -5.76
CA GLY A 167 12.29 -0.06 -5.55
C GLY A 167 11.31 -1.22 -5.72
N GLU A 168 11.76 -2.31 -6.33
CA GLU A 168 11.01 -3.56 -6.34
C GLU A 168 10.98 -4.18 -4.93
N MET A 169 10.02 -5.06 -4.69
CA MET A 169 9.94 -5.81 -3.44
C MET A 169 10.97 -6.94 -3.43
N VAL A 170 11.85 -6.92 -2.43
CA VAL A 170 12.74 -8.03 -2.11
C VAL A 170 12.26 -8.66 -0.80
N GLU A 171 11.79 -9.88 -0.87
CA GLU A 171 11.29 -10.57 0.32
C GLU A 171 12.41 -10.97 1.28
N ILE A 172 12.16 -10.81 2.56
CA ILE A 172 12.94 -11.36 3.65
C ILE A 172 12.22 -12.62 4.13
N ARG A 173 12.91 -13.76 4.10
CA ARG A 173 12.35 -15.03 4.60
C ARG A 173 12.08 -14.95 6.10
N ASN A 174 10.94 -15.50 6.50
CA ASN A 174 10.50 -15.58 7.89
C ASN A 174 9.88 -16.96 8.20
N ASN A 175 9.64 -17.22 9.47
CA ASN A 175 9.07 -18.49 9.97
C ASN A 175 7.55 -18.58 9.90
N ALA A 176 6.85 -17.49 9.49
CA ALA A 176 5.39 -17.38 9.56
C ALA A 176 4.80 -16.86 8.23
N GLU A 177 5.21 -17.41 7.11
CA GLU A 177 4.88 -16.93 5.75
C GLU A 177 3.37 -16.82 5.48
N ASP A 178 2.55 -17.57 6.19
CA ASP A 178 1.07 -17.53 6.11
C ASP A 178 0.46 -16.30 6.80
N CYS A 179 1.21 -15.62 7.67
CA CYS A 179 0.75 -14.52 8.52
C CYS A 179 1.59 -13.25 8.34
N LEU A 180 2.90 -13.43 8.13
CA LEU A 180 3.89 -12.38 8.16
C LEU A 180 4.40 -12.06 6.75
N MET A 181 4.33 -10.81 6.37
CA MET A 181 5.00 -10.29 5.17
C MET A 181 6.17 -9.41 5.60
N THR A 182 7.38 -9.80 5.16
CA THR A 182 8.62 -9.09 5.46
C THR A 182 9.34 -8.81 4.16
N PHE A 183 9.62 -7.55 3.86
CA PHE A 183 10.27 -7.19 2.61
C PHE A 183 11.05 -5.88 2.69
N VAL A 184 11.90 -5.67 1.71
CA VAL A 184 12.68 -4.45 1.50
C VAL A 184 12.33 -3.85 0.15
N ARG A 185 12.31 -2.53 0.08
CA ARG A 185 12.35 -1.75 -1.16
C ARG A 185 13.54 -0.82 -1.11
N GLU A 186 14.28 -0.73 -2.23
CA GLU A 186 15.49 0.10 -2.32
C GLU A 186 15.49 0.91 -3.62
N ALA A 187 15.94 2.15 -3.55
CA ALA A 187 16.23 2.99 -4.70
C ALA A 187 17.49 3.83 -4.41
N GLY A 188 18.60 3.48 -5.05
CA GLY A 188 19.90 4.02 -4.70
C GLY A 188 20.27 3.69 -3.24
N ASP A 189 20.55 4.71 -2.46
CA ASP A 189 20.90 4.57 -1.04
C ASP A 189 19.67 4.60 -0.11
N ASP A 190 18.51 4.91 -0.64
CA ASP A 190 17.27 4.93 0.12
C ASP A 190 16.71 3.50 0.29
N ARG A 191 16.30 3.18 1.51
CA ARG A 191 15.82 1.84 1.86
C ARG A 191 14.65 1.91 2.82
N VAL A 192 13.62 1.12 2.52
CA VAL A 192 12.46 0.92 3.37
C VAL A 192 12.27 -0.58 3.63
N VAL A 193 12.24 -0.96 4.91
CA VAL A 193 11.95 -2.33 5.36
C VAL A 193 10.55 -2.35 5.96
N ALA A 194 9.70 -3.22 5.48
CA ALA A 194 8.36 -3.45 6.04
C ALA A 194 8.29 -4.83 6.70
N VAL A 195 7.77 -4.87 7.92
CA VAL A 195 7.50 -6.09 8.69
C VAL A 195 6.06 -6.01 9.14
N MET A 196 5.19 -6.89 8.62
CA MET A 196 3.74 -6.73 8.72
C MET A 196 3.08 -8.06 9.10
N ASN A 197 2.57 -8.17 10.33
CA ASN A 197 1.70 -9.28 10.73
C ASN A 197 0.28 -9.04 10.19
N LEU A 198 0.01 -9.56 9.02
CA LEU A 198 -1.28 -9.44 8.33
C LEU A 198 -2.25 -10.56 8.76
N SER A 199 -2.30 -10.84 10.06
CA SER A 199 -3.17 -11.88 10.63
C SER A 199 -3.81 -11.46 11.95
N PRO A 200 -4.93 -12.10 12.33
CA PRO A 200 -5.60 -11.85 13.62
C PRO A 200 -4.91 -12.54 14.81
N TYR A 201 -3.71 -13.09 14.62
CA TYR A 201 -3.01 -13.85 15.64
C TYR A 201 -1.78 -13.10 16.12
N ALA A 202 -1.46 -13.21 17.41
CA ALA A 202 -0.13 -12.90 17.90
C ALA A 202 0.84 -13.99 17.40
N ILE A 203 1.98 -13.59 16.88
CA ILE A 203 2.98 -14.50 16.33
C ILE A 203 4.36 -14.20 16.93
N HIS A 204 5.16 -15.25 17.06
CA HIS A 204 6.59 -15.11 17.29
C HIS A 204 7.29 -15.09 15.93
N ALA A 205 7.73 -13.90 15.51
CA ALA A 205 8.38 -13.68 14.23
C ALA A 205 9.89 -13.94 14.35
N ASP A 206 10.39 -14.78 13.44
CA ASP A 206 11.84 -15.04 13.27
C ASP A 206 12.18 -14.78 11.80
N TYR A 207 13.07 -13.80 11.54
CA TYR A 207 13.49 -13.45 10.19
C TYR A 207 14.92 -12.95 10.13
N ARG A 208 15.56 -13.14 8.96
CA ARG A 208 16.95 -12.76 8.74
C ARG A 208 17.07 -11.62 7.76
N THR A 209 17.46 -10.46 8.26
CA THR A 209 17.64 -9.23 7.46
C THR A 209 18.95 -9.24 6.67
N GLY A 210 19.98 -9.98 7.12
CA GLY A 210 21.26 -10.11 6.44
C GLY A 210 21.88 -8.75 6.09
N ILE A 211 22.10 -8.50 4.80
CA ILE A 211 22.69 -7.24 4.30
C ILE A 211 21.84 -5.99 4.55
N TYR A 212 20.59 -6.18 4.97
CA TYR A 212 19.67 -5.09 5.31
C TYR A 212 19.75 -4.70 6.78
N ALA A 213 20.59 -5.36 7.59
CA ALA A 213 20.86 -4.94 8.96
C ALA A 213 21.46 -3.54 9.03
N GLY A 214 21.22 -2.82 10.12
CA GLY A 214 21.79 -1.48 10.31
C GLY A 214 20.91 -0.54 11.12
N ARG A 215 21.24 0.74 11.08
CA ARG A 215 20.49 1.77 11.77
C ARG A 215 19.31 2.23 10.89
N TYR A 216 18.15 2.33 11.51
CA TYR A 216 16.90 2.77 10.88
C TYR A 216 16.15 3.73 11.79
N VAL A 217 15.14 4.35 11.22
CA VAL A 217 14.11 5.09 11.95
C VAL A 217 12.77 4.41 11.66
N ASP A 218 11.99 4.13 12.69
CA ASP A 218 10.60 3.68 12.51
C ASP A 218 9.76 4.87 12.01
N ALA A 219 9.19 4.73 10.82
CA ALA A 219 8.49 5.81 10.15
C ALA A 219 7.20 6.24 10.88
N MET A 220 6.60 5.33 11.66
CA MET A 220 5.35 5.61 12.34
C MET A 220 5.56 6.26 13.70
N THR A 221 6.69 5.97 14.37
CA THR A 221 7.00 6.52 15.69
C THR A 221 8.06 7.62 15.67
N GLY A 222 8.88 7.66 14.63
CA GLY A 222 10.05 8.54 14.52
C GLY A 222 11.23 8.11 15.39
N LEU A 223 11.17 6.94 16.03
CA LEU A 223 12.22 6.47 16.92
C LEU A 223 13.35 5.75 16.17
N PRO A 224 14.61 6.07 16.45
CA PRO A 224 15.73 5.35 15.89
C PRO A 224 15.85 3.95 16.50
N LEU A 225 16.28 2.98 15.69
CA LEU A 225 16.55 1.63 16.14
C LEU A 225 17.70 1.00 15.36
N LEU A 226 18.28 -0.06 15.94
CA LEU A 226 19.22 -0.94 15.26
C LEU A 226 18.44 -2.20 14.82
N LEU A 227 18.37 -2.43 13.51
CA LEU A 227 17.84 -3.67 12.95
C LEU A 227 18.99 -4.68 12.85
N PRO A 228 19.01 -5.77 13.66
CA PRO A 228 20.07 -6.77 13.61
C PRO A 228 19.93 -7.68 12.38
N GLU A 229 20.99 -8.47 12.08
CA GLU A 229 20.96 -9.45 10.98
C GLU A 229 19.96 -10.59 11.20
N HIS A 230 19.65 -10.90 12.44
CA HIS A 230 18.64 -11.86 12.85
C HIS A 230 17.73 -11.22 13.88
N VAL A 231 16.44 -11.30 13.66
CA VAL A 231 15.40 -10.73 14.51
C VAL A 231 14.47 -11.84 14.99
N GLU A 232 14.28 -11.91 16.29
CA GLU A 232 13.24 -12.67 16.96
C GLU A 232 12.39 -11.68 17.77
N GLU A 233 11.10 -11.62 17.50
CA GLU A 233 10.20 -10.70 18.19
C GLU A 233 8.76 -11.21 18.24
N ASP A 234 8.06 -10.84 19.30
CA ASP A 234 6.63 -11.07 19.39
C ASP A 234 5.84 -9.93 18.70
N MET A 235 5.01 -10.28 17.77
CA MET A 235 4.15 -9.34 17.07
C MET A 235 2.68 -9.55 17.43
N ALA A 236 2.03 -8.46 17.82
CA ALA A 236 0.60 -8.46 18.07
C ALA A 236 -0.20 -8.69 16.77
N PRO A 237 -1.49 -9.12 16.85
CA PRO A 237 -2.37 -9.15 15.70
C PRO A 237 -2.39 -7.83 14.95
N TRP A 238 -2.33 -7.87 13.62
CA TRP A 238 -2.42 -6.69 12.74
C TRP A 238 -1.39 -5.59 13.06
N SER A 239 -0.26 -5.96 13.65
CA SER A 239 0.84 -5.01 13.96
C SER A 239 1.85 -4.96 12.83
N TYR A 240 2.54 -3.83 12.71
CA TYR A 240 3.54 -3.63 11.66
C TYR A 240 4.64 -2.67 12.09
N ARG A 241 5.76 -2.73 11.38
CA ARG A 241 6.83 -1.74 11.40
C ARG A 241 7.19 -1.35 9.97
N ILE A 242 7.43 -0.08 9.76
CA ILE A 242 7.98 0.46 8.52
C ILE A 242 9.24 1.22 8.90
N LEU A 243 10.38 0.64 8.55
CA LEU A 243 11.69 1.13 8.94
C LEU A 243 12.37 1.79 7.75
N THR A 244 12.87 3.00 7.93
CA THR A 244 13.47 3.79 6.86
C THR A 244 14.93 4.08 7.13
N ARG A 245 15.73 4.03 6.07
CA ARG A 245 17.13 4.42 6.06
C ARG A 245 17.37 5.23 4.78
N SER A 246 17.68 6.51 4.93
CA SER A 246 18.21 7.35 3.87
C SER A 246 19.67 7.69 4.19
N CYS A 247 20.47 7.97 3.17
CA CYS A 247 21.76 8.61 3.39
C CYS A 247 21.53 10.05 3.87
N GLU A 248 22.18 10.40 4.96
CA GLU A 248 22.31 11.79 5.40
C GLU A 248 23.15 12.59 4.41
#